data_5e1f7a12ba674586259895d6d6483597
#
_entry.id   5e1f7a12ba674586259895d6d6483597
#
_cell.length_a   1.000
_cell.length_b   1.000
_cell.length_c   1.000
_cell.angle_alpha   90.00
_cell.angle_beta   90.00
_cell.angle_gamma   90.00
#
_symmetry.space_group_name_H-M   'P 1'
#
loop_
_entity.id
_entity.type
_entity.pdbx_description
1 polymer ?
#
loop_
_entity_poly.entity_id
_entity_poly.type
_entity_poly.pdbx_seq_one_letter_code
_entity_poly.pdbx_strand_id
1 'polypeptide(L)'
;KLDLTGRNPDDGVTSIPYDKGYFFLRLMEETVGRDRFDEFLKNYFQTNKFQVMTTEEFIDYLRANLLSDEEFNNIGVKSWIYETGLPENLPTVSSNRFAIVSEGLNSYLSEGTMPAASLTDNWTTHEWLHFINSLPAEITIEQLSELDAAYGFTASGNSEISAAWFQPTIAASYEAVYPKVESFLISVGRRKFLTPTYKAMLDAGKVEMAIDIYAKARPNYHAVSRETLDALLEAEEDTAKS
;
A
#
# COMPACT_ATOMS: atom_id res chain seq x y z
N LYS A 1 18.56 -6.75 3.34
CA LYS A 1 18.62 -7.75 4.41
C LYS A 1 17.65 -7.35 5.52
N LEU A 2 16.85 -8.31 6.00
CA LEU A 2 15.98 -8.13 7.17
C LEU A 2 16.58 -8.92 8.33
N ASP A 3 16.66 -8.31 9.51
CA ASP A 3 17.02 -9.00 10.75
C ASP A 3 15.73 -9.34 11.50
N LEU A 4 15.38 -10.61 11.51
CA LEU A 4 14.17 -11.14 12.15
C LEU A 4 14.51 -12.02 13.37
N THR A 5 15.74 -11.91 13.90
CA THR A 5 16.16 -12.71 15.07
C THR A 5 15.24 -12.43 16.26
N GLY A 6 14.53 -13.46 16.73
CA GLY A 6 13.60 -13.36 17.85
C GLY A 6 12.25 -12.66 17.53
N ARG A 7 11.96 -12.42 16.26
CA ARG A 7 10.71 -11.79 15.81
C ARG A 7 9.85 -12.78 15.02
N ASN A 8 8.56 -12.47 14.87
CA ASN A 8 7.67 -13.24 14.00
C ASN A 8 8.16 -13.10 12.54
N PRO A 9 8.27 -14.22 11.77
CA PRO A 9 8.62 -14.16 10.35
C PRO A 9 7.73 -13.22 9.53
N ASP A 10 6.45 -13.06 9.88
CA ASP A 10 5.52 -12.15 9.22
C ASP A 10 5.88 -10.68 9.41
N ASP A 11 6.65 -10.32 10.44
CA ASP A 11 7.17 -8.95 10.61
C ASP A 11 8.16 -8.56 9.51
N GLY A 12 8.70 -9.53 8.77
CA GLY A 12 9.53 -9.32 7.59
C GLY A 12 8.75 -8.98 6.33
N VAL A 13 7.43 -9.15 6.32
CA VAL A 13 6.56 -8.79 5.18
C VAL A 13 6.26 -7.29 5.23
N THR A 14 7.28 -6.49 4.98
CA THR A 14 7.22 -5.03 4.92
C THR A 14 7.28 -4.56 3.45
N SER A 15 7.19 -3.25 3.19
CA SER A 15 7.40 -2.70 1.85
C SER A 15 8.82 -2.92 1.31
N ILE A 16 9.82 -3.09 2.20
CA ILE A 16 11.23 -3.19 1.83
C ILE A 16 11.52 -4.28 0.78
N PRO A 17 11.16 -5.56 0.97
CA PRO A 17 11.44 -6.59 -0.04
C PRO A 17 10.70 -6.34 -1.36
N TYR A 18 9.54 -5.68 -1.32
CA TYR A 18 8.78 -5.34 -2.52
C TYR A 18 9.38 -4.13 -3.23
N ASP A 19 9.57 -3.02 -2.53
CA ASP A 19 10.02 -1.77 -3.15
C ASP A 19 11.50 -1.85 -3.56
N LYS A 20 12.37 -2.29 -2.65
CA LYS A 20 13.80 -2.48 -2.96
C LYS A 20 13.98 -3.57 -4.02
N GLY A 21 13.20 -4.65 -3.97
CA GLY A 21 13.19 -5.71 -4.97
C GLY A 21 12.76 -5.19 -6.34
N TYR A 22 11.69 -4.38 -6.41
CA TYR A 22 11.24 -3.74 -7.64
C TYR A 22 12.35 -2.89 -8.28
N PHE A 23 12.96 -1.99 -7.49
CA PHE A 23 14.02 -1.12 -8.00
C PHE A 23 15.26 -1.90 -8.45
N PHE A 24 15.58 -2.98 -7.76
CA PHE A 24 16.69 -3.86 -8.17
C PHE A 24 16.41 -4.55 -9.51
N LEU A 25 15.21 -5.09 -9.70
CA LEU A 25 14.79 -5.68 -10.97
C LEU A 25 14.75 -4.63 -12.09
N ARG A 26 14.26 -3.43 -11.78
CA ARG A 26 14.23 -2.31 -12.71
C ARG A 26 15.62 -1.89 -13.15
N LEU A 27 16.58 -1.79 -12.23
CA LEU A 27 17.97 -1.47 -12.55
C LEU A 27 18.59 -2.54 -13.46
N MET A 28 18.31 -3.82 -13.22
CA MET A 28 18.76 -4.89 -14.10
C MET A 28 18.16 -4.76 -15.51
N GLU A 29 16.84 -4.51 -15.61
CA GLU A 29 16.17 -4.28 -16.89
C GLU A 29 16.77 -3.11 -17.64
N GLU A 30 17.02 -1.97 -16.98
CA GLU A 30 17.65 -0.79 -17.60
C GLU A 30 19.11 -1.05 -18.04
N THR A 31 19.82 -1.91 -17.31
CA THR A 31 21.22 -2.25 -17.63
C THR A 31 21.32 -3.20 -18.83
N VAL A 32 20.50 -4.25 -18.89
CA VAL A 32 20.62 -5.29 -19.91
C VAL A 32 19.67 -5.10 -21.09
N GLY A 33 18.70 -4.21 -20.97
CA GLY A 33 17.62 -4.00 -21.93
C GLY A 33 16.46 -4.97 -21.77
N ARG A 34 15.27 -4.51 -22.20
CA ARG A 34 13.99 -5.19 -22.00
C ARG A 34 13.99 -6.62 -22.56
N ASP A 35 14.44 -6.82 -23.77
CA ASP A 35 14.36 -8.12 -24.43
C ASP A 35 15.17 -9.20 -23.71
N ARG A 36 16.43 -8.89 -23.30
CA ARG A 36 17.26 -9.81 -22.51
C ARG A 36 16.65 -10.09 -21.15
N PHE A 37 16.08 -9.07 -20.52
CA PHE A 37 15.47 -9.20 -19.20
C PHE A 37 14.21 -10.08 -19.26
N ASP A 38 13.33 -9.88 -20.24
CA ASP A 38 12.12 -10.68 -20.41
C ASP A 38 12.45 -12.16 -20.73
N GLU A 39 13.45 -12.42 -21.56
CA GLU A 39 13.93 -13.76 -21.85
C GLU A 39 14.48 -14.45 -20.58
N PHE A 40 15.28 -13.71 -19.81
CA PHE A 40 15.79 -14.19 -18.53
C PHE A 40 14.65 -14.55 -17.56
N LEU A 41 13.68 -13.67 -17.35
CA LEU A 41 12.56 -13.94 -16.46
C LEU A 41 11.74 -15.16 -16.91
N LYS A 42 11.46 -15.26 -18.19
CA LYS A 42 10.77 -16.41 -18.76
C LYS A 42 11.50 -17.72 -18.48
N ASN A 43 12.81 -17.74 -18.72
CA ASN A 43 13.65 -18.90 -18.48
C ASN A 43 13.76 -19.22 -16.98
N TYR A 44 13.92 -18.21 -16.13
CA TYR A 44 13.95 -18.34 -14.68
C TYR A 44 12.71 -19.05 -14.14
N PHE A 45 11.51 -18.58 -14.49
CA PHE A 45 10.27 -19.19 -14.05
C PHE A 45 10.01 -20.56 -14.64
N GLN A 46 10.38 -20.79 -15.89
CA GLN A 46 10.24 -22.11 -16.53
C GLN A 46 11.12 -23.17 -15.88
N THR A 47 12.38 -22.81 -15.61
CA THR A 47 13.38 -23.74 -15.07
C THR A 47 13.14 -24.04 -13.59
N ASN A 48 12.73 -23.04 -12.80
CA ASN A 48 12.65 -23.14 -11.34
C ASN A 48 11.22 -23.29 -10.82
N LYS A 49 10.24 -23.55 -11.70
CA LYS A 49 8.84 -23.75 -11.28
C LYS A 49 8.70 -24.91 -10.28
N PHE A 50 7.95 -24.66 -9.22
CA PHE A 50 7.71 -25.62 -8.12
C PHE A 50 8.97 -26.04 -7.34
N GLN A 51 10.05 -25.28 -7.45
CA GLN A 51 11.28 -25.49 -6.68
C GLN A 51 11.48 -24.34 -5.69
N VAL A 52 12.31 -24.58 -4.69
CA VAL A 52 12.78 -23.56 -3.76
C VAL A 52 14.11 -23.01 -4.28
N MET A 53 14.32 -21.71 -4.19
CA MET A 53 15.57 -21.06 -4.57
C MET A 53 16.04 -20.18 -3.40
N THR A 54 17.28 -20.33 -3.00
CA THR A 54 17.93 -19.46 -2.02
C THR A 54 18.41 -18.17 -2.68
N THR A 55 18.75 -17.18 -1.87
CA THR A 55 19.32 -15.92 -2.35
C THR A 55 20.64 -16.14 -3.09
N GLU A 56 21.48 -17.02 -2.59
CA GLU A 56 22.79 -17.35 -3.18
C GLU A 56 22.61 -18.04 -4.54
N GLU A 57 21.72 -19.00 -4.63
CA GLU A 57 21.38 -19.67 -5.90
C GLU A 57 20.82 -18.67 -6.93
N PHE A 58 20.02 -17.69 -6.49
CA PHE A 58 19.54 -16.63 -7.39
C PHE A 58 20.69 -15.75 -7.90
N ILE A 59 21.64 -15.40 -7.05
CA ILE A 59 22.85 -14.62 -7.45
C ILE A 59 23.67 -15.40 -8.47
N ASP A 60 23.89 -16.69 -8.25
CA ASP A 60 24.61 -17.56 -9.19
C ASP A 60 23.86 -17.69 -10.52
N TYR A 61 22.52 -17.80 -10.45
CA TYR A 61 21.67 -17.84 -11.64
C TYR A 61 21.73 -16.53 -12.45
N LEU A 62 21.75 -15.36 -11.77
CA LEU A 62 21.94 -14.06 -12.44
C LEU A 62 23.26 -13.99 -13.22
N ARG A 63 24.37 -14.44 -12.62
CA ARG A 63 25.68 -14.47 -13.28
C ARG A 63 25.73 -15.44 -14.44
N ALA A 64 25.10 -16.58 -14.31
CA ALA A 64 25.13 -17.60 -15.36
C ALA A 64 24.24 -17.28 -16.57
N ASN A 65 23.13 -16.51 -16.36
CA ASN A 65 22.07 -16.41 -17.37
C ASN A 65 21.70 -14.97 -17.77
N LEU A 66 22.14 -13.94 -17.05
CA LEU A 66 21.77 -12.56 -17.35
C LEU A 66 22.95 -11.60 -17.40
N LEU A 67 23.76 -11.54 -16.34
CA LEU A 67 24.73 -10.47 -16.11
C LEU A 67 26.17 -10.92 -16.42
N SER A 68 26.88 -10.17 -17.24
CA SER A 68 28.32 -10.26 -17.28
C SER A 68 28.96 -9.82 -15.96
N ASP A 69 30.22 -10.15 -15.71
CA ASP A 69 30.92 -9.72 -14.49
C ASP A 69 30.97 -8.19 -14.37
N GLU A 70 31.08 -7.47 -15.47
CA GLU A 70 31.07 -6.01 -15.53
C GLU A 70 29.68 -5.47 -15.11
N GLU A 71 28.60 -5.97 -15.72
CA GLU A 71 27.23 -5.58 -15.40
C GLU A 71 26.90 -5.91 -13.94
N PHE A 72 27.31 -7.08 -13.44
CA PHE A 72 27.11 -7.50 -12.06
C PHE A 72 27.77 -6.55 -11.05
N ASN A 73 28.99 -6.11 -11.34
CA ASN A 73 29.71 -5.19 -10.48
C ASN A 73 29.17 -3.76 -10.57
N ASN A 74 28.80 -3.29 -11.76
CA ASN A 74 28.24 -1.95 -11.99
C ASN A 74 26.87 -1.78 -11.33
N ILE A 75 26.01 -2.80 -11.37
CA ILE A 75 24.74 -2.84 -10.65
C ILE A 75 24.97 -2.85 -9.12
N GLY A 76 26.08 -3.43 -8.66
CA GLY A 76 26.34 -3.60 -7.24
C GLY A 76 25.38 -4.62 -6.59
N VAL A 77 25.16 -5.76 -7.26
CA VAL A 77 24.18 -6.80 -6.85
C VAL A 77 24.29 -7.15 -5.36
N LYS A 78 25.50 -7.23 -4.80
CA LYS A 78 25.70 -7.54 -3.39
C LYS A 78 25.15 -6.44 -2.45
N SER A 79 25.36 -5.17 -2.78
CA SER A 79 24.82 -4.05 -1.99
C SER A 79 23.30 -4.02 -2.03
N TRP A 80 22.71 -4.26 -3.20
CA TRP A 80 21.26 -4.37 -3.33
C TRP A 80 20.64 -5.45 -2.45
N ILE A 81 21.30 -6.60 -2.33
CA ILE A 81 20.77 -7.77 -1.63
C ILE A 81 21.10 -7.76 -0.14
N TYR A 82 22.34 -7.47 0.23
CA TYR A 82 22.85 -7.70 1.59
C TYR A 82 22.97 -6.45 2.45
N GLU A 83 23.04 -5.25 1.86
CA GLU A 83 23.17 -4.02 2.63
C GLU A 83 21.82 -3.41 2.98
N THR A 84 21.80 -2.61 4.03
CA THR A 84 20.62 -1.83 4.46
C THR A 84 20.47 -0.55 3.63
N GLY A 85 19.26 0.00 3.59
CA GLY A 85 18.97 1.21 2.83
C GLY A 85 18.86 0.98 1.31
N LEU A 86 18.81 2.05 0.55
CA LEU A 86 18.78 2.05 -0.91
C LEU A 86 20.16 2.44 -1.44
N PRO A 87 20.74 1.69 -2.41
CA PRO A 87 22.00 2.07 -3.05
C PRO A 87 21.89 3.39 -3.82
N GLU A 88 23.03 4.08 -4.01
CA GLU A 88 23.09 5.36 -4.72
C GLU A 88 22.64 5.30 -6.18
N ASN A 89 22.77 4.13 -6.81
CA ASN A 89 22.35 3.88 -8.18
C ASN A 89 20.88 3.49 -8.32
N LEU A 90 20.03 3.97 -7.41
CA LEU A 90 18.58 3.78 -7.46
C LEU A 90 18.02 4.34 -8.78
N PRO A 91 17.28 3.52 -9.57
CA PRO A 91 16.63 4.00 -10.79
C PRO A 91 15.65 5.14 -10.51
N THR A 92 15.70 6.18 -11.34
CA THR A 92 14.74 7.28 -11.25
C THR A 92 13.49 6.95 -12.05
N VAL A 93 12.36 6.87 -11.36
CA VAL A 93 11.05 6.73 -12.01
C VAL A 93 10.39 8.10 -12.06
N SER A 94 10.09 8.60 -13.27
CA SER A 94 9.36 9.84 -13.46
C SER A 94 8.01 9.58 -14.11
N SER A 95 6.97 10.26 -13.61
CA SER A 95 5.64 10.27 -14.21
C SER A 95 4.98 11.61 -13.89
N ASN A 96 4.32 12.21 -14.88
CA ASN A 96 3.51 13.40 -14.66
C ASN A 96 2.08 13.08 -14.22
N ARG A 97 1.69 11.82 -14.17
CA ARG A 97 0.30 11.41 -13.85
C ARG A 97 -0.14 11.90 -12.48
N PHE A 98 0.70 11.73 -11.45
CA PHE A 98 0.39 12.24 -10.10
C PHE A 98 0.41 13.76 -10.02
N ALA A 99 1.24 14.44 -10.82
CA ALA A 99 1.21 15.90 -10.91
C ALA A 99 -0.15 16.38 -11.43
N ILE A 100 -0.69 15.75 -12.47
CA ILE A 100 -2.03 16.06 -13.01
C ILE A 100 -3.12 15.83 -11.96
N VAL A 101 -3.04 14.76 -11.18
CA VAL A 101 -3.98 14.49 -10.08
C VAL A 101 -3.90 15.60 -9.04
N SER A 102 -2.67 15.98 -8.63
CA SER A 102 -2.45 17.03 -7.64
C SER A 102 -2.94 18.39 -8.10
N GLU A 103 -2.76 18.74 -9.39
CA GLU A 103 -3.31 19.96 -9.98
C GLU A 103 -4.84 19.97 -9.93
N GLY A 104 -5.48 18.85 -10.28
CA GLY A 104 -6.94 18.70 -10.19
C GLY A 104 -7.46 18.83 -8.75
N LEU A 105 -6.78 18.22 -7.79
CA LEU A 105 -7.12 18.37 -6.37
C LEU A 105 -6.95 19.82 -5.89
N ASN A 106 -5.84 20.46 -6.25
CA ASN A 106 -5.58 21.84 -5.87
C ASN A 106 -6.63 22.81 -6.43
N SER A 107 -7.06 22.63 -7.68
CA SER A 107 -8.15 23.41 -8.29
C SER A 107 -9.48 23.20 -7.54
N TYR A 108 -9.78 21.98 -7.13
CA TYR A 108 -10.95 21.71 -6.30
C TYR A 108 -10.87 22.42 -4.94
N LEU A 109 -9.75 22.28 -4.22
CA LEU A 109 -9.60 22.87 -2.89
C LEU A 109 -9.58 24.39 -2.87
N SER A 110 -9.05 25.03 -3.93
CA SER A 110 -8.92 26.50 -4.00
C SER A 110 -10.12 27.17 -4.66
N GLU A 111 -10.74 26.56 -5.64
CA GLU A 111 -11.76 27.16 -6.51
C GLU A 111 -13.09 26.41 -6.53
N GLY A 112 -13.18 25.25 -5.89
CA GLY A 112 -14.34 24.37 -5.96
C GLY A 112 -14.52 23.67 -7.32
N THR A 113 -13.50 23.74 -8.20
CA THR A 113 -13.59 23.17 -9.55
C THR A 113 -13.21 21.70 -9.54
N MET A 114 -14.20 20.83 -9.72
CA MET A 114 -13.95 19.37 -9.81
C MET A 114 -13.08 19.02 -11.02
N PRO A 115 -12.14 18.05 -10.88
CA PRO A 115 -11.45 17.48 -12.02
C PRO A 115 -12.42 16.99 -13.09
N ALA A 116 -12.16 17.35 -14.35
CA ALA A 116 -13.05 16.99 -15.46
C ALA A 116 -13.14 15.46 -15.64
N ALA A 117 -14.33 14.95 -15.98
CA ALA A 117 -14.53 13.52 -16.24
C ALA A 117 -13.57 12.96 -17.31
N SER A 118 -13.22 13.76 -18.32
CA SER A 118 -12.24 13.36 -19.34
C SER A 118 -10.85 13.03 -18.80
N LEU A 119 -10.50 13.52 -17.61
CA LEU A 119 -9.28 13.18 -16.88
C LEU A 119 -9.52 11.96 -15.96
N THR A 120 -10.57 12.04 -15.14
CA THR A 120 -10.83 11.05 -14.08
C THR A 120 -11.27 9.69 -14.62
N ASP A 121 -11.91 9.62 -15.77
CA ASP A 121 -12.29 8.37 -16.45
C ASP A 121 -11.08 7.48 -16.81
N ASN A 122 -9.89 8.09 -16.93
CA ASN A 122 -8.65 7.38 -17.23
C ASN A 122 -7.77 7.17 -16.01
N TRP A 123 -8.22 7.55 -14.82
CA TRP A 123 -7.43 7.33 -13.61
C TRP A 123 -7.45 5.87 -13.18
N THR A 124 -6.27 5.37 -12.91
CA THR A 124 -6.07 4.06 -12.32
C THR A 124 -6.32 4.11 -10.81
N THR A 125 -6.36 2.94 -10.17
CA THR A 125 -6.44 2.86 -8.71
C THR A 125 -5.35 3.70 -8.01
N HIS A 126 -4.12 3.73 -8.55
CA HIS A 126 -3.02 4.48 -7.93
C HIS A 126 -3.23 5.99 -7.98
N GLU A 127 -3.84 6.51 -9.03
CA GLU A 127 -4.17 7.93 -9.14
C GLU A 127 -5.31 8.31 -8.20
N TRP A 128 -6.32 7.47 -8.08
CA TRP A 128 -7.37 7.63 -7.08
C TRP A 128 -6.83 7.58 -5.65
N LEU A 129 -5.92 6.66 -5.35
CA LEU A 129 -5.26 6.61 -4.05
C LEU A 129 -4.42 7.86 -3.80
N HIS A 130 -3.70 8.36 -4.82
CA HIS A 130 -2.95 9.60 -4.70
C HIS A 130 -3.88 10.78 -4.41
N PHE A 131 -5.00 10.88 -5.12
CA PHE A 131 -6.01 11.91 -4.89
C PHE A 131 -6.55 11.88 -3.45
N ILE A 132 -7.02 10.72 -2.99
CA ILE A 132 -7.61 10.56 -1.65
C ILE A 132 -6.58 10.80 -0.55
N ASN A 133 -5.38 10.23 -0.67
CA ASN A 133 -4.33 10.38 0.33
C ASN A 133 -3.72 11.78 0.38
N SER A 134 -3.98 12.61 -0.63
CA SER A 134 -3.55 14.02 -0.67
C SER A 134 -4.62 14.99 -0.16
N LEU A 135 -5.77 14.50 0.28
CA LEU A 135 -6.79 15.35 0.91
C LEU A 135 -6.22 15.97 2.21
N PRO A 136 -6.45 17.27 2.45
CA PRO A 136 -5.96 17.92 3.66
C PRO A 136 -6.68 17.39 4.92
N ALA A 137 -6.00 17.47 6.06
CA ALA A 137 -6.58 17.05 7.34
C ALA A 137 -7.83 17.87 7.73
N GLU A 138 -7.89 19.11 7.27
CA GLU A 138 -8.97 20.07 7.54
C GLU A 138 -10.11 20.01 6.51
N ILE A 139 -10.16 18.94 5.68
CA ILE A 139 -11.23 18.79 4.68
C ILE A 139 -12.60 18.78 5.37
N THR A 140 -13.56 19.53 4.82
CA THR A 140 -14.88 19.65 5.43
C THR A 140 -15.81 18.49 5.05
N ILE A 141 -16.86 18.27 5.84
CA ILE A 141 -17.90 17.28 5.54
C ILE A 141 -18.60 17.60 4.21
N GLU A 142 -18.81 18.89 3.92
CA GLU A 142 -19.39 19.35 2.66
C GLU A 142 -18.52 18.94 1.47
N GLN A 143 -17.22 19.19 1.54
CA GLN A 143 -16.27 18.80 0.50
C GLN A 143 -16.19 17.27 0.33
N LEU A 144 -16.19 16.52 1.42
CA LEU A 144 -16.25 15.05 1.37
C LEU A 144 -17.54 14.56 0.71
N SER A 145 -18.68 15.18 1.04
CA SER A 145 -19.97 14.86 0.43
C SER A 145 -20.00 15.15 -1.08
N GLU A 146 -19.42 16.27 -1.50
CA GLU A 146 -19.30 16.63 -2.93
C GLU A 146 -18.42 15.62 -3.68
N LEU A 147 -17.27 15.26 -3.12
CA LEU A 147 -16.35 14.27 -3.70
C LEU A 147 -16.99 12.89 -3.80
N ASP A 148 -17.72 12.49 -2.76
CA ASP A 148 -18.43 11.21 -2.75
C ASP A 148 -19.58 11.18 -3.78
N ALA A 149 -20.33 12.27 -3.88
CA ALA A 149 -21.38 12.40 -4.90
C ALA A 149 -20.82 12.38 -6.33
N ALA A 150 -19.64 12.98 -6.55
CA ALA A 150 -19.00 13.04 -7.86
C ALA A 150 -18.37 11.71 -8.29
N TYR A 151 -17.72 11.00 -7.37
CA TYR A 151 -16.86 9.85 -7.70
C TYR A 151 -17.33 8.53 -7.10
N GLY A 152 -18.30 8.53 -6.19
CA GLY A 152 -18.89 7.33 -5.61
C GLY A 152 -17.93 6.53 -4.73
N PHE A 153 -17.01 7.18 -4.02
CA PHE A 153 -15.99 6.51 -3.22
C PHE A 153 -16.58 5.59 -2.15
N THR A 154 -17.63 6.04 -1.46
CA THR A 154 -18.32 5.22 -0.46
C THR A 154 -18.94 3.97 -1.08
N ALA A 155 -19.43 4.03 -2.31
CA ALA A 155 -20.01 2.90 -3.03
C ALA A 155 -18.97 2.03 -3.76
N SER A 156 -17.68 2.38 -3.69
CA SER A 156 -16.63 1.69 -4.43
C SER A 156 -16.58 0.19 -4.11
N GLY A 157 -16.45 -0.64 -5.15
CA GLY A 157 -16.15 -2.06 -5.04
C GLY A 157 -14.65 -2.36 -4.90
N ASN A 158 -13.77 -1.35 -5.05
CA ASN A 158 -12.33 -1.50 -4.91
C ASN A 158 -11.91 -1.30 -3.44
N SER A 159 -11.45 -2.36 -2.81
CA SER A 159 -11.04 -2.32 -1.39
C SER A 159 -9.90 -1.36 -1.09
N GLU A 160 -8.99 -1.10 -2.03
CA GLU A 160 -7.91 -0.12 -1.86
C GLU A 160 -8.50 1.30 -1.78
N ILE A 161 -9.41 1.64 -2.69
CA ILE A 161 -10.09 2.95 -2.71
C ILE A 161 -10.96 3.12 -1.47
N SER A 162 -11.77 2.11 -1.12
CA SER A 162 -12.64 2.16 0.06
C SER A 162 -11.83 2.38 1.35
N ALA A 163 -10.76 1.60 1.56
CA ALA A 163 -9.93 1.71 2.75
C ALA A 163 -9.21 3.07 2.84
N ALA A 164 -8.76 3.62 1.72
CA ALA A 164 -8.18 4.97 1.68
C ALA A 164 -9.23 6.05 1.99
N TRP A 165 -10.44 5.92 1.39
CA TRP A 165 -11.53 6.87 1.61
C TRP A 165 -12.03 6.92 3.06
N PHE A 166 -12.01 5.78 3.77
CA PHE A 166 -12.42 5.72 5.17
C PHE A 166 -11.54 6.59 6.10
N GLN A 167 -10.26 6.79 5.77
CA GLN A 167 -9.35 7.55 6.64
C GLN A 167 -9.81 9.02 6.81
N PRO A 168 -9.91 9.85 5.74
CA PRO A 168 -10.35 11.24 5.87
C PRO A 168 -11.81 11.36 6.30
N THR A 169 -12.69 10.44 5.88
CA THR A 169 -14.11 10.49 6.23
C THR A 169 -14.39 10.20 7.70
N ILE A 170 -13.66 9.25 8.30
CA ILE A 170 -13.76 8.97 9.74
C ILE A 170 -13.17 10.13 10.54
N ALA A 171 -11.99 10.64 10.13
CA ALA A 171 -11.34 11.77 10.80
C ALA A 171 -12.23 13.02 10.83
N ALA A 172 -12.90 13.33 9.72
CA ALA A 172 -13.84 14.46 9.63
C ALA A 172 -15.23 14.17 10.21
N SER A 173 -15.51 12.96 10.71
CA SER A 173 -16.83 12.54 11.18
C SER A 173 -17.94 12.60 10.10
N TYR A 174 -17.62 12.24 8.86
CA TYR A 174 -18.58 12.09 7.76
C TYR A 174 -19.40 10.81 7.96
N GLU A 175 -20.49 10.90 8.71
CA GLU A 175 -21.28 9.75 9.20
C GLU A 175 -21.94 8.93 8.09
N ALA A 176 -22.16 9.52 6.92
CA ALA A 176 -22.75 8.81 5.77
C ALA A 176 -21.93 7.58 5.32
N VAL A 177 -20.62 7.55 5.64
CA VAL A 177 -19.74 6.43 5.31
C VAL A 177 -19.84 5.26 6.30
N TYR A 178 -20.30 5.46 7.54
CA TYR A 178 -20.19 4.47 8.62
C TYR A 178 -20.87 3.12 8.34
N PRO A 179 -22.05 3.05 7.72
CA PRO A 179 -22.64 1.75 7.37
C PRO A 179 -21.74 0.95 6.40
N LYS A 180 -21.03 1.64 5.52
CA LYS A 180 -20.09 1.02 4.60
C LYS A 180 -18.81 0.58 5.29
N VAL A 181 -18.28 1.38 6.21
CA VAL A 181 -17.13 1.01 7.08
C VAL A 181 -17.45 -0.26 7.84
N GLU A 182 -18.59 -0.33 8.52
CA GLU A 182 -19.02 -1.51 9.28
C GLU A 182 -19.09 -2.75 8.36
N SER A 183 -19.82 -2.65 7.24
CA SER A 183 -19.97 -3.77 6.31
C SER A 183 -18.64 -4.22 5.70
N PHE A 184 -17.73 -3.28 5.42
CA PHE A 184 -16.40 -3.56 4.92
C PHE A 184 -15.57 -4.31 5.96
N LEU A 185 -15.50 -3.81 7.19
CA LEU A 185 -14.72 -4.42 8.26
C LEU A 185 -15.25 -5.82 8.63
N ILE A 186 -16.56 -6.06 8.55
CA ILE A 186 -17.13 -7.40 8.79
C ILE A 186 -16.75 -8.37 7.65
N SER A 187 -16.69 -7.91 6.39
CA SER A 187 -16.51 -8.76 5.23
C SER A 187 -15.05 -8.92 4.78
N VAL A 188 -14.17 -7.98 5.11
CA VAL A 188 -12.76 -7.94 4.67
C VAL A 188 -11.84 -8.23 5.85
N GLY A 189 -11.08 -9.34 5.77
CA GLY A 189 -10.19 -9.78 6.85
C GLY A 189 -8.72 -9.40 6.70
N ARG A 190 -8.34 -8.58 5.69
CA ARG A 190 -6.93 -8.29 5.40
C ARG A 190 -6.38 -7.20 6.33
N ARG A 191 -5.38 -7.54 7.15
CA ARG A 191 -4.73 -6.64 8.14
C ARG A 191 -4.33 -5.28 7.56
N LYS A 192 -3.86 -5.24 6.28
CA LYS A 192 -3.51 -4.00 5.56
C LYS A 192 -4.62 -2.95 5.59
N PHE A 193 -5.89 -3.37 5.50
CA PHE A 193 -7.04 -2.48 5.50
C PHE A 193 -7.63 -2.29 6.90
N LEU A 194 -7.61 -3.36 7.70
CA LEU A 194 -8.21 -3.35 9.03
C LEU A 194 -7.50 -2.39 9.98
N THR A 195 -6.19 -2.57 10.15
CA THR A 195 -5.41 -1.80 11.13
C THR A 195 -5.53 -0.28 10.94
N PRO A 196 -5.32 0.29 9.74
CA PRO A 196 -5.47 1.74 9.59
C PRO A 196 -6.91 2.23 9.75
N THR A 197 -7.93 1.42 9.40
CA THR A 197 -9.33 1.83 9.56
C THR A 197 -9.75 1.85 11.02
N TYR A 198 -9.41 0.81 11.81
CA TYR A 198 -9.65 0.83 13.25
C TYR A 198 -8.87 1.95 13.93
N LYS A 199 -7.59 2.14 13.56
CA LYS A 199 -6.80 3.24 14.10
C LYS A 199 -7.43 4.61 13.82
N ALA A 200 -7.94 4.85 12.61
CA ALA A 200 -8.63 6.10 12.28
C ALA A 200 -9.87 6.33 13.16
N MET A 201 -10.62 5.26 13.51
CA MET A 201 -11.76 5.37 14.44
C MET A 201 -11.29 5.74 15.84
N LEU A 202 -10.23 5.13 16.35
CA LEU A 202 -9.67 5.44 17.67
C LEU A 202 -9.13 6.87 17.72
N ASP A 203 -8.33 7.28 16.74
CA ASP A 203 -7.78 8.63 16.62
C ASP A 203 -8.89 9.70 16.54
N ALA A 204 -10.07 9.37 15.98
CA ALA A 204 -11.24 10.23 15.91
C ALA A 204 -12.15 10.14 17.16
N GLY A 205 -11.74 9.43 18.22
CA GLY A 205 -12.51 9.26 19.47
C GLY A 205 -13.73 8.37 19.34
N LYS A 206 -13.83 7.52 18.29
CA LYS A 206 -14.97 6.63 18.02
C LYS A 206 -14.71 5.22 18.58
N VAL A 207 -14.23 5.15 19.81
CA VAL A 207 -13.81 3.90 20.47
C VAL A 207 -14.95 2.89 20.57
N GLU A 208 -16.13 3.32 21.05
CA GLU A 208 -17.30 2.44 21.19
C GLU A 208 -17.70 1.82 19.84
N MET A 209 -17.75 2.63 18.78
CA MET A 209 -18.06 2.15 17.43
C MET A 209 -17.01 1.13 16.93
N ALA A 210 -15.72 1.36 17.20
CA ALA A 210 -14.66 0.45 16.84
C ALA A 210 -14.80 -0.91 17.54
N ILE A 211 -15.08 -0.90 18.85
CA ILE A 211 -15.30 -2.10 19.66
C ILE A 211 -16.53 -2.87 19.19
N ASP A 212 -17.64 -2.20 18.94
CA ASP A 212 -18.89 -2.83 18.49
C ASP A 212 -18.72 -3.52 17.12
N ILE A 213 -18.05 -2.86 16.18
CA ILE A 213 -17.74 -3.45 14.87
C ILE A 213 -16.78 -4.62 15.04
N TYR A 214 -15.74 -4.46 15.86
CA TYR A 214 -14.75 -5.51 16.06
C TYR A 214 -15.37 -6.76 16.69
N ALA A 215 -16.26 -6.61 17.68
CA ALA A 215 -16.96 -7.74 18.29
C ALA A 215 -17.73 -8.59 17.26
N LYS A 216 -18.36 -7.94 16.27
CA LYS A 216 -19.08 -8.61 15.16
C LYS A 216 -18.10 -9.27 14.15
N ALA A 217 -16.99 -8.61 13.85
CA ALA A 217 -16.06 -9.00 12.79
C ALA A 217 -14.99 -10.01 13.24
N ARG A 218 -14.55 -9.93 14.50
CA ARG A 218 -13.44 -10.73 15.08
C ARG A 218 -13.52 -12.24 14.81
N PRO A 219 -14.70 -12.91 14.88
CA PRO A 219 -14.78 -14.35 14.60
C PRO A 219 -14.32 -14.72 13.18
N ASN A 220 -14.44 -13.79 12.22
CA ASN A 220 -14.10 -14.01 10.81
C ASN A 220 -12.66 -13.64 10.46
N TYR A 221 -11.92 -13.01 11.40
CA TYR A 221 -10.57 -12.55 11.13
C TYR A 221 -9.52 -13.66 11.31
N HIS A 222 -8.50 -13.61 10.46
CA HIS A 222 -7.33 -14.46 10.61
C HIS A 222 -6.60 -14.19 11.95
N ALA A 223 -5.93 -15.19 12.52
CA ALA A 223 -5.26 -15.10 13.82
C ALA A 223 -4.32 -13.89 13.93
N VAL A 224 -3.49 -13.64 12.92
CA VAL A 224 -2.56 -12.49 12.88
C VAL A 224 -3.30 -11.14 12.91
N SER A 225 -4.44 -11.03 12.23
CA SER A 225 -5.26 -9.80 12.25
C SER A 225 -5.91 -9.60 13.62
N ARG A 226 -6.38 -10.69 14.25
CA ARG A 226 -6.94 -10.64 15.61
C ARG A 226 -5.91 -10.20 16.63
N GLU A 227 -4.74 -10.82 16.65
CA GLU A 227 -3.65 -10.47 17.56
C GLU A 227 -3.29 -8.97 17.47
N THR A 228 -3.17 -8.45 16.25
CA THR A 228 -2.88 -7.03 16.02
C THR A 228 -3.99 -6.11 16.54
N LEU A 229 -5.26 -6.47 16.31
CA LEU A 229 -6.38 -5.63 16.67
C LEU A 229 -6.78 -5.79 18.15
N ASP A 230 -6.63 -6.99 18.73
CA ASP A 230 -6.80 -7.19 20.18
C ASP A 230 -5.84 -6.25 20.91
N ALA A 231 -4.54 -6.25 20.56
CA ALA A 231 -3.56 -5.37 21.19
C ALA A 231 -3.85 -3.87 20.97
N LEU A 232 -4.34 -3.50 19.78
CA LEU A 232 -4.68 -2.11 19.47
C LEU A 232 -5.86 -1.60 20.30
N LEU A 233 -6.93 -2.41 20.45
CA LEU A 233 -8.16 -2.00 21.12
C LEU A 233 -8.05 -2.12 22.65
N GLU A 234 -7.31 -3.12 23.19
CA GLU A 234 -7.04 -3.23 24.63
C GLU A 234 -6.22 -2.04 25.16
N ALA A 235 -5.24 -1.55 24.40
CA ALA A 235 -4.44 -0.37 24.78
C ALA A 235 -5.30 0.89 24.94
N GLU A 236 -6.34 1.05 24.13
CA GLU A 236 -7.26 2.20 24.20
C GLU A 236 -8.29 2.06 25.34
N GLU A 237 -8.77 0.84 25.62
CA GLU A 237 -9.67 0.62 26.77
C GLU A 237 -8.98 0.94 28.10
N ASP A 238 -7.70 0.61 28.25
CA ASP A 238 -6.93 0.90 29.45
C ASP A 238 -6.65 2.41 29.60
N THR A 239 -6.44 3.11 28.49
CA THR A 239 -6.25 4.57 28.47
C THR A 239 -7.54 5.31 28.82
N ALA A 240 -8.70 4.82 28.38
CA ALA A 240 -10.00 5.42 28.68
C ALA A 240 -10.46 5.21 30.13
N LYS A 241 -9.87 4.23 30.86
CA LYS A 241 -10.19 3.95 32.27
C LYS A 241 -9.24 4.66 33.27
N SER A 242 -8.19 5.33 32.80
CA SER A 242 -7.18 6.05 33.60
C SER A 242 -7.50 7.54 33.70
#